data_54fa214eb6671bbba1e6c122df7c8099
#
_entry.id   54fa214eb6671bbba1e6c122df7c8099
#
_cell.length_a   1.000
_cell.length_b   1.000
_cell.length_c   1.000
_cell.angle_alpha   90.00
_cell.angle_beta   90.00
_cell.angle_gamma   90.00
#
_symmetry.space_group_name_H-M   'P 1'
#
loop_
_entity.id
_entity.type
_entity.pdbx_description
1 polymer ?
#
loop_
_entity_poly.entity_id
_entity_poly.type
_entity_poly.pdbx_seq_one_letter_code
_entity_poly.pdbx_strand_id
1 'polypeptide(L)'
;RGARFETCHKRRDGTIIDVELSNNGLVYKGRKLILCLCRDVTERKKMEEALRESERKYRELSIIDELTQLYNSRHFYSQLTLEMNRADRYRQPLALMMLDLDNFKQFNDTYGHMEGDRFLSSLGPMIRGCLRKTDLAFRFGGDEFAVLLPMTALKGAEATAGRIQARMADKSLSPAGENRFRVTASIGIAQHRYGETPEEFLRRADLFLYTSKKEGKDTVSLSI
;
A
#
# COMPACT_ATOMS: atom_id res chain seq x y z
N ARG A 1 6.58 -19.48 40.37
CA ARG A 1 6.53 -18.65 39.17
C ARG A 1 5.46 -17.61 39.39
N GLY A 2 5.79 -16.33 39.23
CA GLY A 2 4.82 -15.23 39.30
C GLY A 2 3.93 -15.18 38.09
N ALA A 3 2.68 -14.75 38.26
CA ALA A 3 1.75 -14.45 37.16
C ALA A 3 1.57 -12.93 37.03
N ARG A 4 1.55 -12.43 35.78
CA ARG A 4 1.26 -11.03 35.48
C ARG A 4 0.11 -11.01 34.48
N PHE A 5 -0.94 -10.22 34.78
CA PHE A 5 -2.10 -10.09 33.93
C PHE A 5 -2.80 -8.74 34.17
N GLU A 6 -3.57 -8.29 33.20
CA GLU A 6 -4.39 -7.09 33.30
C GLU A 6 -5.85 -7.47 33.55
N THR A 7 -6.54 -6.66 34.34
CA THR A 7 -7.97 -6.81 34.66
C THR A 7 -8.57 -5.46 35.04
N CYS A 8 -9.89 -5.43 35.28
CA CYS A 8 -10.55 -4.22 35.75
C CYS A 8 -10.91 -4.36 37.25
N HIS A 9 -10.67 -3.31 38.00
CA HIS A 9 -11.10 -3.20 39.40
C HIS A 9 -12.13 -2.09 39.53
N LYS A 10 -13.09 -2.31 40.46
CA LYS A 10 -14.06 -1.28 40.84
C LYS A 10 -13.60 -0.63 42.15
N ARG A 11 -13.44 0.71 42.11
CA ARG A 11 -13.14 1.51 43.29
C ARG A 11 -14.37 1.63 44.20
N ARG A 12 -14.15 2.10 45.43
CA ARG A 12 -15.23 2.27 46.43
C ARG A 12 -16.28 3.27 45.99
N ASP A 13 -15.91 4.26 45.21
CA ASP A 13 -16.80 5.27 44.60
C ASP A 13 -17.58 4.76 43.39
N GLY A 14 -17.39 3.50 43.00
CA GLY A 14 -18.04 2.86 41.84
C GLY A 14 -17.25 2.97 40.55
N THR A 15 -16.17 3.75 40.48
CA THR A 15 -15.33 3.94 39.29
C THR A 15 -14.64 2.64 38.92
N ILE A 16 -14.65 2.30 37.62
CA ILE A 16 -13.90 1.15 37.08
C ILE A 16 -12.54 1.66 36.61
N ILE A 17 -11.49 0.97 37.03
CA ILE A 17 -10.10 1.24 36.63
C ILE A 17 -9.46 0.00 36.04
N ASP A 18 -8.57 0.20 35.07
CA ASP A 18 -7.70 -0.86 34.55
C ASP A 18 -6.51 -1.03 35.49
N VAL A 19 -6.24 -2.28 35.88
CA VAL A 19 -5.12 -2.59 36.75
C VAL A 19 -4.28 -3.71 36.18
N GLU A 20 -2.98 -3.57 36.34
CA GLU A 20 -2.00 -4.62 36.12
C GLU A 20 -1.67 -5.30 37.45
N LEU A 21 -1.91 -6.60 37.52
CA LEU A 21 -1.62 -7.42 38.69
C LEU A 21 -0.37 -8.24 38.44
N SER A 22 0.56 -8.23 39.40
CA SER A 22 1.73 -9.10 39.43
C SER A 22 1.76 -9.87 40.74
N ASN A 23 1.61 -11.18 40.67
CA ASN A 23 1.52 -12.07 41.80
C ASN A 23 2.82 -12.89 41.95
N ASN A 24 3.48 -12.83 43.10
CA ASN A 24 4.66 -13.62 43.39
C ASN A 24 4.50 -14.38 44.71
N GLY A 25 4.78 -15.66 44.68
CA GLY A 25 4.81 -16.48 45.89
C GLY A 25 6.11 -16.21 46.68
N LEU A 26 6.02 -16.06 47.99
CA LEU A 26 7.16 -15.93 48.90
C LEU A 26 6.92 -16.76 50.18
N VAL A 27 7.97 -17.12 50.86
CA VAL A 27 7.92 -17.77 52.16
C VAL A 27 8.43 -16.80 53.22
N TYR A 28 7.59 -16.50 54.21
CA TYR A 28 7.96 -15.65 55.33
C TYR A 28 7.65 -16.35 56.66
N LYS A 29 8.64 -16.48 57.53
CA LYS A 29 8.51 -17.20 58.84
C LYS A 29 7.84 -18.58 58.70
N GLY A 30 8.24 -19.35 57.68
CA GLY A 30 7.72 -20.70 57.42
C GLY A 30 6.32 -20.76 56.79
N ARG A 31 5.67 -19.61 56.51
CA ARG A 31 4.35 -19.53 55.86
C ARG A 31 4.49 -19.14 54.40
N LYS A 32 3.73 -19.81 53.51
CA LYS A 32 3.63 -19.45 52.12
C LYS A 32 2.67 -18.25 51.98
N LEU A 33 3.15 -17.18 51.36
CA LEU A 33 2.41 -15.95 51.11
C LEU A 33 2.43 -15.65 49.64
N ILE A 34 1.42 -14.89 49.18
CA ILE A 34 1.37 -14.32 47.82
C ILE A 34 1.51 -12.80 47.96
N LEU A 35 2.56 -12.25 47.38
CA LEU A 35 2.70 -10.80 47.20
C LEU A 35 1.98 -10.41 45.91
N CYS A 36 0.97 -9.58 46.02
CA CYS A 36 0.24 -9.04 44.89
C CYS A 36 0.58 -7.54 44.74
N LEU A 37 1.20 -7.17 43.63
CA LEU A 37 1.40 -5.78 43.23
C LEU A 37 0.29 -5.42 42.29
N CYS A 38 -0.43 -4.34 42.61
CA CYS A 38 -1.51 -3.80 41.79
C CYS A 38 -1.10 -2.40 41.29
N ARG A 39 -1.02 -2.20 40.00
CA ARG A 39 -0.71 -0.92 39.37
C ARG A 39 -1.94 -0.44 38.59
N ASP A 40 -2.40 0.76 38.87
CA ASP A 40 -3.39 1.44 38.04
C ASP A 40 -2.75 1.82 36.71
N VAL A 41 -3.30 1.31 35.60
CA VAL A 41 -2.82 1.55 34.22
C VAL A 41 -3.87 2.26 33.37
N THR A 42 -4.92 2.79 34.00
CA THR A 42 -6.06 3.42 33.32
C THR A 42 -5.63 4.58 32.43
N GLU A 43 -4.83 5.50 32.97
CA GLU A 43 -4.35 6.68 32.19
C GLU A 43 -3.41 6.24 31.07
N ARG A 44 -2.53 5.27 31.30
CA ARG A 44 -1.68 4.72 30.25
C ARG A 44 -2.51 4.15 29.10
N LYS A 45 -3.52 3.31 29.39
CA LYS A 45 -4.41 2.73 28.36
C LYS A 45 -5.20 3.78 27.61
N LYS A 46 -5.72 4.79 28.30
CA LYS A 46 -6.43 5.90 27.65
C LYS A 46 -5.53 6.67 26.68
N MET A 47 -4.27 6.94 27.08
CA MET A 47 -3.31 7.62 26.21
C MET A 47 -2.93 6.76 25.00
N GLU A 48 -2.70 5.45 25.20
CA GLU A 48 -2.42 4.50 24.11
C GLU A 48 -3.59 4.41 23.13
N GLU A 49 -4.83 4.37 23.60
CA GLU A 49 -6.02 4.34 22.74
C GLU A 49 -6.23 5.66 21.99
N ALA A 50 -6.06 6.79 22.67
CA ALA A 50 -6.13 8.12 22.03
C ALA A 50 -5.07 8.29 20.95
N LEU A 51 -3.84 7.83 21.21
CA LEU A 51 -2.76 7.83 20.22
C LEU A 51 -3.13 6.96 19.01
N ARG A 52 -3.60 5.75 19.26
CA ARG A 52 -4.01 4.79 18.21
C ARG A 52 -5.15 5.34 17.35
N GLU A 53 -6.12 6.01 17.98
CA GLU A 53 -7.21 6.66 17.24
C GLU A 53 -6.71 7.85 16.42
N SER A 54 -5.79 8.65 16.96
CA SER A 54 -5.16 9.75 16.25
C SER A 54 -4.35 9.27 15.05
N GLU A 55 -3.53 8.22 15.22
CA GLU A 55 -2.77 7.61 14.12
C GLU A 55 -3.70 7.04 13.04
N ARG A 56 -4.80 6.39 13.45
CA ARG A 56 -5.81 5.89 12.50
C ARG A 56 -6.42 7.03 11.68
N LYS A 57 -6.85 8.11 12.33
CA LYS A 57 -7.39 9.29 11.65
C LYS A 57 -6.36 9.92 10.71
N TYR A 58 -5.11 10.02 11.14
CA TYR A 58 -4.03 10.54 10.30
C TYR A 58 -3.80 9.68 9.06
N ARG A 59 -3.77 8.35 9.19
CA ARG A 59 -3.68 7.42 8.06
C ARG A 59 -4.89 7.50 7.13
N GLU A 60 -6.09 7.67 7.69
CA GLU A 60 -7.32 7.85 6.91
C GLU A 60 -7.32 9.15 6.09
N LEU A 61 -6.69 10.20 6.59
CA LEU A 61 -6.53 11.49 5.89
C LEU A 61 -5.34 11.49 4.91
N SER A 62 -4.38 10.61 5.08
CA SER A 62 -3.22 10.52 4.18
C SER A 62 -3.67 10.11 2.78
N ILE A 63 -3.16 10.79 1.78
CA ILE A 63 -3.33 10.48 0.36
C ILE A 63 -2.12 9.73 -0.23
N ILE A 64 -1.08 9.53 0.58
CA ILE A 64 0.20 8.94 0.18
C ILE A 64 0.32 7.53 0.75
N ASP A 65 0.86 6.61 -0.03
CA ASP A 65 1.31 5.29 0.41
C ASP A 65 2.66 5.41 1.12
N GLU A 66 2.74 4.97 2.36
CA GLU A 66 3.90 5.14 3.23
C GLU A 66 5.16 4.44 2.68
N LEU A 67 4.99 3.30 2.00
CA LEU A 67 6.11 2.50 1.51
C LEU A 67 6.71 3.06 0.22
N THR A 68 5.86 3.35 -0.77
CA THR A 68 6.31 3.76 -2.11
C THR A 68 6.37 5.27 -2.30
N GLN A 69 5.77 6.04 -1.39
CA GLN A 69 5.64 7.50 -1.49
C GLN A 69 4.87 7.96 -2.75
N LEU A 70 4.13 7.05 -3.38
CA LEU A 70 3.14 7.36 -4.40
C LEU A 70 1.80 7.70 -3.75
N TYR A 71 0.84 8.15 -4.51
CA TYR A 71 -0.54 8.26 -4.02
C TYR A 71 -1.11 6.88 -3.70
N ASN A 72 -2.01 6.80 -2.72
CA ASN A 72 -2.67 5.56 -2.35
C ASN A 72 -3.93 5.29 -3.21
N SER A 73 -4.50 4.08 -3.08
CA SER A 73 -5.69 3.65 -3.82
C SER A 73 -6.92 4.51 -3.53
N ARG A 74 -7.08 5.05 -2.33
CA ARG A 74 -8.21 5.94 -2.01
C ARG A 74 -8.14 7.23 -2.83
N HIS A 75 -6.97 7.82 -2.92
CA HIS A 75 -6.76 9.02 -3.72
C HIS A 75 -6.93 8.74 -5.22
N PHE A 76 -6.58 7.52 -5.68
CA PHE A 76 -6.80 7.10 -7.05
C PHE A 76 -8.26 7.27 -7.50
N TYR A 77 -9.23 6.72 -6.75
CA TYR A 77 -10.63 6.80 -7.15
C TYR A 77 -11.15 8.23 -7.24
N SER A 78 -10.73 9.11 -6.32
CA SER A 78 -11.09 10.52 -6.35
C SER A 78 -10.49 11.24 -7.56
N GLN A 79 -9.23 10.95 -7.89
CA GLN A 79 -8.55 11.56 -9.03
C GLN A 79 -9.05 11.00 -10.37
N LEU A 80 -9.35 9.72 -10.46
CA LEU A 80 -9.94 9.09 -11.63
C LEU A 80 -11.22 9.82 -12.05
N THR A 81 -12.17 9.98 -11.13
CA THR A 81 -13.42 10.69 -11.38
C THR A 81 -13.17 12.16 -11.80
N LEU A 82 -12.25 12.83 -11.12
CA LEU A 82 -11.92 14.24 -11.43
C LEU A 82 -11.34 14.38 -12.83
N GLU A 83 -10.37 13.55 -13.21
CA GLU A 83 -9.70 13.63 -14.49
C GLU A 83 -10.61 13.17 -15.66
N MET A 84 -11.50 12.19 -15.44
CA MET A 84 -12.52 11.82 -16.41
C MET A 84 -13.48 12.98 -16.69
N ASN A 85 -13.99 13.65 -15.65
CA ASN A 85 -14.84 14.83 -15.81
C ASN A 85 -14.13 15.98 -16.54
N ARG A 86 -12.82 16.16 -16.32
CA ARG A 86 -12.00 17.13 -17.04
C ARG A 86 -11.84 16.74 -18.52
N ALA A 87 -11.51 15.47 -18.78
CA ALA A 87 -11.35 14.94 -20.13
C ALA A 87 -12.62 15.13 -20.94
N ASP A 88 -13.78 14.85 -20.35
CA ASP A 88 -15.09 15.03 -20.99
C ASP A 88 -15.40 16.50 -21.26
N ARG A 89 -15.18 17.38 -20.28
CA ARG A 89 -15.46 18.82 -20.40
C ARG A 89 -14.61 19.47 -21.48
N TYR A 90 -13.32 19.15 -21.53
CA TYR A 90 -12.37 19.82 -22.43
C TYR A 90 -12.08 19.02 -23.69
N ARG A 91 -12.74 17.87 -23.91
CA ARG A 91 -12.52 16.96 -25.04
C ARG A 91 -11.05 16.58 -25.20
N GLN A 92 -10.37 16.35 -24.08
CA GLN A 92 -8.96 15.97 -24.05
C GLN A 92 -8.81 14.47 -23.81
N PRO A 93 -7.80 13.83 -24.40
CA PRO A 93 -7.55 12.41 -24.14
C PRO A 93 -7.07 12.21 -22.69
N LEU A 94 -7.52 11.12 -22.08
CA LEU A 94 -7.05 10.63 -20.78
C LEU A 94 -6.72 9.16 -20.95
N ALA A 95 -5.55 8.73 -20.47
CA ALA A 95 -5.20 7.32 -20.42
C ALA A 95 -5.02 6.84 -18.98
N LEU A 96 -5.44 5.62 -18.73
CA LEU A 96 -5.20 4.86 -17.50
C LEU A 96 -4.30 3.68 -17.81
N MET A 97 -3.28 3.52 -16.98
CA MET A 97 -2.35 2.40 -17.01
C MET A 97 -2.45 1.65 -15.69
N MET A 98 -2.69 0.34 -15.76
CA MET A 98 -2.59 -0.57 -14.63
C MET A 98 -1.32 -1.41 -14.78
N LEU A 99 -0.55 -1.52 -13.72
CA LEU A 99 0.70 -2.29 -13.66
C LEU A 99 0.64 -3.31 -12.54
N ASP A 100 1.22 -4.46 -12.76
CA ASP A 100 1.37 -5.50 -11.74
C ASP A 100 2.76 -6.15 -11.88
N LEU A 101 3.42 -6.36 -10.75
CA LEU A 101 4.77 -6.93 -10.71
C LEU A 101 4.74 -8.44 -10.94
N ASP A 102 5.40 -8.85 -12.00
CA ASP A 102 5.46 -10.26 -12.36
C ASP A 102 6.28 -11.07 -11.35
N ASN A 103 5.70 -12.15 -10.85
CA ASN A 103 6.34 -13.08 -9.92
C ASN A 103 6.81 -12.46 -8.58
N PHE A 104 6.23 -11.33 -8.18
CA PHE A 104 6.64 -10.65 -6.93
C PHE A 104 6.45 -11.51 -5.68
N LYS A 105 5.40 -12.35 -5.65
CA LYS A 105 5.23 -13.34 -4.59
C LYS A 105 6.43 -14.28 -4.50
N GLN A 106 6.90 -14.81 -5.63
CA GLN A 106 8.07 -15.71 -5.67
C GLN A 106 9.35 -14.98 -5.24
N PHE A 107 9.48 -13.68 -5.55
CA PHE A 107 10.56 -12.83 -5.04
C PHE A 107 10.53 -12.78 -3.51
N ASN A 108 9.36 -12.49 -2.92
CA ASN A 108 9.19 -12.47 -1.46
C ASN A 108 9.47 -13.83 -0.81
N ASP A 109 9.01 -14.92 -1.42
CA ASP A 109 9.25 -16.27 -0.93
C ASP A 109 10.75 -16.64 -0.95
N THR A 110 11.52 -16.04 -1.87
CA THR A 110 12.96 -16.29 -2.03
C THR A 110 13.82 -15.40 -1.13
N TYR A 111 13.51 -14.09 -1.06
CA TYR A 111 14.37 -13.09 -0.40
C TYR A 111 13.77 -12.53 0.89
N GLY A 112 12.54 -12.87 1.20
CA GLY A 112 11.80 -12.39 2.37
C GLY A 112 11.07 -11.06 2.13
N HIS A 113 10.06 -10.80 2.95
CA HIS A 113 9.19 -9.61 2.83
C HIS A 113 9.96 -8.29 3.00
N MET A 114 11.01 -8.26 3.82
CA MET A 114 11.80 -7.03 3.99
C MET A 114 12.51 -6.59 2.70
N GLU A 115 13.02 -7.53 1.90
CA GLU A 115 13.59 -7.21 0.60
C GLU A 115 12.51 -6.83 -0.42
N GLY A 116 11.32 -7.46 -0.34
CA GLY A 116 10.16 -7.05 -1.11
C GLY A 116 9.74 -5.61 -0.83
N ASP A 117 9.70 -5.21 0.44
CA ASP A 117 9.38 -3.84 0.84
C ASP A 117 10.45 -2.83 0.35
N ARG A 118 11.73 -3.18 0.41
CA ARG A 118 12.81 -2.37 -0.15
C ARG A 118 12.67 -2.20 -1.66
N PHE A 119 12.32 -3.30 -2.35
CA PHE A 119 12.06 -3.28 -3.79
C PHE A 119 10.90 -2.34 -4.11
N LEU A 120 9.73 -2.50 -3.46
CA LEU A 120 8.55 -1.64 -3.65
C LEU A 120 8.86 -0.17 -3.34
N SER A 121 9.60 0.11 -2.27
CA SER A 121 10.02 1.46 -1.91
C SER A 121 10.89 2.12 -2.99
N SER A 122 11.71 1.34 -3.70
CA SER A 122 12.54 1.83 -4.80
C SER A 122 11.75 2.11 -6.09
N LEU A 123 10.61 1.43 -6.27
CA LEU A 123 9.76 1.59 -7.46
C LEU A 123 9.04 2.94 -7.51
N GLY A 124 8.61 3.47 -6.37
CA GLY A 124 7.89 4.73 -6.33
C GLY A 124 8.65 5.89 -6.98
N PRO A 125 9.88 6.21 -6.54
CA PRO A 125 10.72 7.22 -7.18
C PRO A 125 11.04 6.90 -8.65
N MET A 126 11.24 5.62 -8.98
CA MET A 126 11.53 5.18 -10.34
C MET A 126 10.35 5.45 -11.28
N ILE A 127 9.13 5.04 -10.91
CA ILE A 127 7.91 5.31 -11.68
C ILE A 127 7.72 6.82 -11.83
N ARG A 128 7.79 7.57 -10.73
CA ARG A 128 7.65 9.04 -10.75
C ARG A 128 8.66 9.71 -11.68
N GLY A 129 9.90 9.20 -11.74
CA GLY A 129 10.94 9.69 -12.65
C GLY A 129 10.66 9.43 -14.14
N CYS A 130 9.71 8.55 -14.47
CA CYS A 130 9.24 8.30 -15.83
C CYS A 130 8.04 9.20 -16.25
N LEU A 131 7.47 9.96 -15.32
CA LEU A 131 6.23 10.69 -15.47
C LEU A 131 6.45 12.20 -15.59
N ARG A 132 5.50 12.91 -16.20
CA ARG A 132 5.42 14.36 -16.19
C ARG A 132 4.83 14.85 -14.86
N LYS A 133 4.96 16.15 -14.57
CA LYS A 133 4.35 16.76 -13.36
C LYS A 133 2.82 16.68 -13.30
N THR A 134 2.19 16.55 -14.46
CA THR A 134 0.73 16.41 -14.61
C THR A 134 0.24 14.99 -14.44
N ASP A 135 1.12 14.00 -14.55
CA ASP A 135 0.77 12.60 -14.47
C ASP A 135 0.73 12.16 -13.00
N LEU A 136 -0.17 11.24 -12.68
CA LEU A 136 -0.41 10.81 -11.31
C LEU A 136 -0.13 9.32 -11.19
N ALA A 137 0.74 8.95 -10.25
CA ALA A 137 1.07 7.55 -9.97
C ALA A 137 0.56 7.15 -8.58
N PHE A 138 0.02 5.94 -8.50
CA PHE A 138 -0.63 5.40 -7.33
C PHE A 138 -0.13 3.98 -7.04
N ARG A 139 0.00 3.63 -5.77
CA ARG A 139 0.00 2.23 -5.37
C ARG A 139 -1.44 1.79 -5.18
N PHE A 140 -1.90 0.88 -6.03
CA PHE A 140 -3.30 0.45 -6.07
C PHE A 140 -3.56 -0.71 -5.10
N GLY A 141 -2.63 -1.65 -5.01
CA GLY A 141 -2.66 -2.83 -4.15
C GLY A 141 -1.27 -3.21 -3.65
N GLY A 142 -1.07 -4.45 -3.25
CA GLY A 142 0.20 -4.97 -2.74
C GLY A 142 1.38 -4.74 -3.70
N ASP A 143 1.30 -5.34 -4.87
CA ASP A 143 2.24 -5.28 -6.00
C ASP A 143 1.63 -4.63 -7.26
N GLU A 144 0.46 -4.01 -7.10
CA GLU A 144 -0.28 -3.34 -8.17
C GLU A 144 -0.12 -1.82 -8.09
N PHE A 145 0.08 -1.20 -9.26
CA PHE A 145 0.21 0.24 -9.42
C PHE A 145 -0.73 0.75 -10.50
N ALA A 146 -1.14 2.01 -10.39
CA ALA A 146 -1.91 2.68 -11.40
C ALA A 146 -1.25 4.00 -11.79
N VAL A 147 -1.40 4.41 -13.05
CA VAL A 147 -0.95 5.72 -13.54
C VAL A 147 -2.05 6.37 -14.35
N LEU A 148 -2.45 7.58 -13.95
CA LEU A 148 -3.34 8.44 -14.75
C LEU A 148 -2.49 9.41 -15.57
N LEU A 149 -2.78 9.49 -16.83
CA LEU A 149 -2.07 10.29 -17.82
C LEU A 149 -3.02 11.29 -18.48
N PRO A 150 -3.26 12.46 -17.85
CA PRO A 150 -4.09 13.50 -18.44
C PRO A 150 -3.50 14.02 -19.75
N MET A 151 -4.36 14.46 -20.69
CA MET A 151 -3.99 14.98 -22.01
C MET A 151 -3.06 14.04 -22.79
N THR A 152 -3.24 12.73 -22.60
CA THR A 152 -2.37 11.71 -23.20
C THR A 152 -3.22 10.68 -23.91
N ALA A 153 -3.01 10.54 -25.23
CA ALA A 153 -3.62 9.50 -26.05
C ALA A 153 -2.85 8.18 -25.89
N LEU A 154 -3.46 7.07 -26.36
CA LEU A 154 -2.97 5.70 -26.20
C LEU A 154 -1.48 5.55 -26.57
N LYS A 155 -1.06 6.10 -27.72
CA LYS A 155 0.35 6.06 -28.16
C LYS A 155 1.34 6.72 -27.18
N GLY A 156 0.91 7.81 -26.53
CA GLY A 156 1.72 8.49 -25.52
C GLY A 156 1.80 7.68 -24.21
N ALA A 157 0.71 7.02 -23.85
CA ALA A 157 0.66 6.11 -22.70
C ALA A 157 1.55 4.89 -22.93
N GLU A 158 1.51 4.29 -24.11
CA GLU A 158 2.39 3.17 -24.51
C GLU A 158 3.88 3.56 -24.41
N ALA A 159 4.26 4.73 -24.91
CA ALA A 159 5.62 5.24 -24.78
C ALA A 159 6.03 5.43 -23.31
N THR A 160 5.10 5.80 -22.44
CA THR A 160 5.35 5.92 -20.99
C THR A 160 5.52 4.55 -20.35
N ALA A 161 4.69 3.57 -20.71
CA ALA A 161 4.84 2.18 -20.26
C ALA A 161 6.20 1.60 -20.64
N GLY A 162 6.62 1.78 -21.91
CA GLY A 162 7.95 1.34 -22.37
C GLY A 162 9.10 1.97 -21.58
N ARG A 163 8.99 3.26 -21.18
CA ARG A 163 10.00 3.89 -20.32
C ARG A 163 10.06 3.26 -18.92
N ILE A 164 8.89 2.93 -18.35
CA ILE A 164 8.82 2.26 -17.04
C ILE A 164 9.45 0.87 -17.14
N GLN A 165 9.09 0.06 -18.12
CA GLN A 165 9.68 -1.27 -18.33
C GLN A 165 11.18 -1.21 -18.57
N ALA A 166 11.65 -0.29 -19.41
CA ALA A 166 13.09 -0.10 -19.68
C ALA A 166 13.85 0.27 -18.39
N ARG A 167 13.29 1.14 -17.55
CA ARG A 167 13.89 1.51 -16.26
C ARG A 167 13.90 0.35 -15.26
N MET A 168 12.88 -0.48 -15.26
CA MET A 168 12.85 -1.71 -14.46
C MET A 168 13.90 -2.70 -14.93
N ALA A 169 14.10 -2.80 -16.24
CA ALA A 169 15.09 -3.68 -16.86
C ALA A 169 16.55 -3.26 -16.60
N ASP A 170 16.80 -1.93 -16.64
CA ASP A 170 18.14 -1.35 -16.52
C ASP A 170 18.69 -1.37 -15.09
N LYS A 171 17.81 -1.42 -14.10
CA LYS A 171 18.25 -1.50 -12.72
C LYS A 171 18.29 -2.94 -12.25
N SER A 172 19.47 -3.32 -11.78
CA SER A 172 19.64 -4.35 -10.76
C SER A 172 18.89 -3.93 -9.48
N LEU A 173 17.54 -3.97 -9.52
CA LEU A 173 16.70 -3.93 -8.33
C LEU A 173 16.81 -5.27 -7.58
N SER A 174 17.65 -6.18 -8.06
CA SER A 174 18.01 -7.41 -7.37
C SER A 174 18.93 -7.09 -6.18
N PRO A 175 18.76 -7.81 -5.06
CA PRO A 175 19.69 -7.72 -3.92
C PRO A 175 21.14 -7.89 -4.41
N ALA A 176 22.06 -7.12 -3.85
CA ALA A 176 23.44 -7.03 -4.30
C ALA A 176 24.09 -8.42 -4.44
N GLY A 177 24.47 -8.77 -5.64
CA GLY A 177 25.33 -9.93 -5.94
C GLY A 177 24.68 -11.16 -6.54
N GLU A 178 23.36 -11.27 -6.62
CA GLU A 178 22.71 -12.43 -7.21
C GLU A 178 21.83 -12.09 -8.43
N ASN A 179 22.32 -12.44 -9.59
CA ASN A 179 21.64 -12.25 -10.89
C ASN A 179 20.47 -13.25 -11.13
N ARG A 180 19.83 -13.77 -10.06
CA ARG A 180 18.94 -14.93 -10.15
C ARG A 180 17.46 -14.62 -10.28
N PHE A 181 16.99 -13.42 -9.92
CA PHE A 181 15.57 -13.11 -9.96
C PHE A 181 15.32 -11.70 -10.51
N ARG A 182 14.73 -11.62 -11.68
CA ARG A 182 14.35 -10.35 -12.29
C ARG A 182 12.84 -10.16 -12.12
N VAL A 183 12.44 -9.12 -11.39
CA VAL A 183 11.05 -8.70 -11.32
C VAL A 183 10.75 -7.80 -12.53
N THR A 184 9.77 -8.17 -13.32
CA THR A 184 9.24 -7.39 -14.45
C THR A 184 7.85 -6.85 -14.12
N ALA A 185 7.24 -6.11 -15.03
CA ALA A 185 5.86 -5.65 -14.89
C ALA A 185 5.05 -5.91 -16.14
N SER A 186 3.90 -6.53 -15.96
CA SER A 186 2.84 -6.56 -16.95
C SER A 186 2.02 -5.28 -16.86
N ILE A 187 1.65 -4.70 -18.00
CA ILE A 187 0.98 -3.42 -18.08
C ILE A 187 -0.25 -3.52 -18.98
N GLY A 188 -1.39 -3.04 -18.47
CA GLY A 188 -2.62 -2.84 -19.25
C GLY A 188 -2.93 -1.36 -19.41
N ILE A 189 -3.24 -0.91 -20.62
CA ILE A 189 -3.54 0.50 -20.92
C ILE A 189 -4.91 0.61 -21.56
N ALA A 190 -5.73 1.52 -21.05
CA ALA A 190 -6.97 1.94 -21.67
C ALA A 190 -6.95 3.46 -21.88
N GLN A 191 -7.59 3.94 -22.96
CA GLN A 191 -7.90 5.34 -23.14
C GLN A 191 -9.36 5.57 -22.78
N HIS A 192 -9.64 6.66 -22.05
CA HIS A 192 -10.99 7.06 -21.67
C HIS A 192 -11.90 7.25 -22.90
N ARG A 193 -13.12 6.74 -22.79
CA ARG A 193 -14.19 6.92 -23.76
C ARG A 193 -15.24 7.86 -23.18
N TYR A 194 -15.70 8.78 -23.99
CA TYR A 194 -16.73 9.72 -23.56
C TYR A 194 -17.98 9.01 -23.03
N GLY A 195 -18.39 9.38 -21.81
CA GLY A 195 -19.61 8.87 -21.19
C GLY A 195 -19.48 7.50 -20.52
N GLU A 196 -18.28 6.89 -20.48
CA GLU A 196 -18.08 5.67 -19.68
C GLU A 196 -17.96 6.01 -18.19
N THR A 197 -18.30 5.05 -17.32
CA THR A 197 -18.13 5.19 -15.88
C THR A 197 -16.68 4.91 -15.44
N PRO A 198 -16.26 5.39 -14.25
CA PRO A 198 -14.94 5.06 -13.70
C PRO A 198 -14.69 3.54 -13.61
N GLU A 199 -15.72 2.78 -13.25
CA GLU A 199 -15.65 1.33 -13.13
C GLU A 199 -15.45 0.63 -14.48
N GLU A 200 -16.11 1.12 -15.54
CA GLU A 200 -15.93 0.61 -16.91
C GLU A 200 -14.53 0.90 -17.43
N PHE A 201 -14.04 2.13 -17.21
CA PHE A 201 -12.69 2.52 -17.61
C PHE A 201 -11.62 1.68 -16.90
N LEU A 202 -11.71 1.53 -15.57
CA LEU A 202 -10.81 0.70 -14.79
C LEU A 202 -10.85 -0.77 -15.27
N ARG A 203 -12.05 -1.33 -15.44
CA ARG A 203 -12.22 -2.73 -15.89
C ARG A 203 -11.57 -2.98 -17.25
N ARG A 204 -11.58 -1.99 -18.16
CA ARG A 204 -10.89 -2.14 -19.46
C ARG A 204 -9.38 -2.18 -19.28
N ALA A 205 -8.81 -1.31 -18.46
CA ALA A 205 -7.37 -1.34 -18.19
C ALA A 205 -6.95 -2.67 -17.53
N ASP A 206 -7.74 -3.19 -16.58
CA ASP A 206 -7.50 -4.48 -15.94
C ASP A 206 -7.57 -5.66 -16.92
N LEU A 207 -8.52 -5.62 -17.87
CA LEU A 207 -8.62 -6.65 -18.90
C LEU A 207 -7.35 -6.73 -19.74
N PHE A 208 -6.76 -5.56 -20.09
CA PHE A 208 -5.50 -5.52 -20.83
C PHE A 208 -4.31 -5.95 -19.98
N LEU A 209 -4.29 -5.59 -18.70
CA LEU A 209 -3.29 -6.11 -17.76
C LEU A 209 -3.33 -7.64 -17.68
N TYR A 210 -4.53 -8.20 -17.59
CA TYR A 210 -4.71 -9.64 -17.61
C TYR A 210 -4.23 -10.30 -18.92
N THR A 211 -4.46 -9.64 -20.07
CA THR A 211 -3.96 -10.07 -21.37
C THR A 211 -2.43 -10.10 -21.38
N SER A 212 -1.78 -9.01 -20.92
CA SER A 212 -0.32 -8.95 -20.78
C SER A 212 0.25 -10.09 -19.95
N LYS A 213 -0.39 -10.42 -18.83
CA LYS A 213 0.02 -11.55 -17.98
C LYS A 213 -0.09 -12.90 -18.71
N LYS A 214 -1.11 -13.08 -19.57
CA LYS A 214 -1.30 -14.30 -20.37
C LYS A 214 -0.35 -14.43 -21.55
N GLU A 215 0.03 -13.32 -22.17
CA GLU A 215 0.92 -13.29 -23.34
C GLU A 215 2.40 -13.48 -23.01
N GLY A 216 2.72 -13.82 -21.75
CA GLY A 216 4.07 -14.18 -21.34
C GLY A 216 4.70 -13.26 -20.31
N LYS A 217 3.94 -12.28 -19.78
CA LYS A 217 4.42 -11.28 -18.82
C LYS A 217 5.45 -10.32 -19.44
N ASP A 218 5.90 -9.31 -18.68
CA ASP A 218 6.84 -8.27 -19.17
C ASP A 218 6.36 -7.61 -20.49
N THR A 219 5.06 -7.48 -20.66
CA THR A 219 4.42 -6.99 -21.88
C THR A 219 3.45 -5.85 -21.59
N VAL A 220 3.12 -5.09 -22.64
CA VAL A 220 2.12 -4.02 -22.61
C VAL A 220 0.99 -4.40 -23.55
N SER A 221 -0.22 -4.56 -23.02
CA SER A 221 -1.43 -4.74 -23.80
C SER A 221 -2.29 -3.48 -23.73
N LEU A 222 -2.84 -3.09 -24.85
CA LEU A 222 -3.63 -1.87 -24.99
C LEU A 222 -4.76 -2.04 -26.01
N SER A 223 -5.82 -1.26 -25.86
CA SER A 223 -6.86 -1.13 -26.89
C SER A 223 -7.48 0.25 -26.92
N ILE A 224 -7.87 0.57 -28.11
CA ILE A 224 -8.69 1.76 -28.44
C ILE A 224 -10.10 1.61 -27.91
#